data_9af19a8c7105444735a1a550783ab91d
#
_entry.id   9af19a8c7105444735a1a550783ab91d
#
_cell.length_a   1.000
_cell.length_b   1.000
_cell.length_c   1.000
_cell.angle_alpha   90.00
_cell.angle_beta   90.00
_cell.angle_gamma   90.00
#
_symmetry.space_group_name_H-M   'P 1'
#
loop_
_entity.id
_entity.type
_entity.pdbx_description
1 polymer ?
#
loop_
_entity_poly.entity_id
_entity_poly.type
_entity_poly.pdbx_seq_one_letter_code
_entity_poly.pdbx_strand_id
1 'polypeptide(L)'
;TPNEVRALRGVSLQIEEGSFVTVIGTNGSGKSTLLNAVAGSFFVDGGAIAIAGRDVTRWPEHRRAAMIGRVFQNPFSGTAPTMTVSENLALAARRGLGRGLGSLLPARLRNELRDRVATLNMQLETRMHNPIGTLSGGQRQALTLLMATWRRPELLLLDEHTAALDPKSADQIVRLTERIVSQHRLTTLMVTHSMQQAATLGDRIVMMNQGSVLADYAGTLRRHVRAEDLVHRFDEIRRDEQLDASAAEMLRENYV
;
A
#
# COMPACT_ATOMS: atom_id res chain seq x y z
N THR A 1 -21.95 19.49 -8.42
CA THR A 1 -22.02 19.31 -9.89
C THR A 1 -22.65 17.94 -10.20
N PRO A 2 -23.42 17.76 -11.29
CA PRO A 2 -24.11 16.51 -11.60
C PRO A 2 -23.17 15.29 -11.77
N ASN A 3 -21.85 15.48 -11.80
CA ASN A 3 -20.82 14.45 -11.94
C ASN A 3 -19.93 14.30 -10.69
N GLU A 4 -20.38 14.72 -9.52
CA GLU A 4 -19.60 14.58 -8.28
C GLU A 4 -19.61 13.14 -7.80
N VAL A 5 -18.44 12.49 -7.77
CA VAL A 5 -18.25 11.13 -7.23
C VAL A 5 -17.70 11.25 -5.80
N ARG A 6 -18.51 10.89 -4.82
CA ARG A 6 -18.07 10.75 -3.42
C ARG A 6 -17.32 9.43 -3.23
N ALA A 7 -16.00 9.46 -3.46
CA ALA A 7 -15.15 8.29 -3.43
C ALA A 7 -14.95 7.73 -2.00
N LEU A 8 -15.02 8.58 -0.97
CA LEU A 8 -15.05 8.18 0.45
C LEU A 8 -16.27 8.81 1.12
N ARG A 9 -16.98 8.02 1.93
CA ARG A 9 -18.23 8.40 2.58
C ARG A 9 -18.14 8.19 4.10
N GLY A 10 -17.34 9.05 4.76
CA GLY A 10 -17.22 9.03 6.21
C GLY A 10 -16.45 7.81 6.75
N VAL A 11 -15.26 7.54 6.17
CA VAL A 11 -14.38 6.47 6.66
C VAL A 11 -13.70 6.92 7.94
N SER A 12 -13.94 6.20 9.05
CA SER A 12 -13.22 6.34 10.30
C SER A 12 -12.44 5.06 10.57
N LEU A 13 -11.12 5.15 10.64
CA LEU A 13 -10.23 4.00 10.82
C LEU A 13 -9.11 4.37 11.77
N GLN A 14 -8.99 3.65 12.88
CA GLN A 14 -7.86 3.75 13.79
C GLN A 14 -6.96 2.53 13.60
N ILE A 15 -5.67 2.74 13.42
CA ILE A 15 -4.66 1.70 13.23
C ILE A 15 -3.67 1.79 14.38
N GLU A 16 -3.50 0.70 15.12
CA GLU A 16 -2.57 0.63 16.24
C GLU A 16 -1.13 0.55 15.74
N GLU A 17 -0.19 1.10 16.50
CA GLU A 17 1.23 1.01 16.18
C GLU A 17 1.70 -0.44 16.09
N GLY A 18 2.44 -0.75 15.05
CA GLY A 18 2.96 -2.10 14.79
C GLY A 18 1.94 -3.09 14.26
N SER A 19 0.68 -2.69 14.04
CA SER A 19 -0.33 -3.58 13.46
C SER A 19 -0.24 -3.60 11.93
N PHE A 20 -0.63 -4.73 11.35
CA PHE A 20 -0.72 -4.92 9.91
C PHE A 20 -2.19 -5.05 9.50
N VAL A 21 -2.74 -4.00 8.89
CA VAL A 21 -4.12 -3.93 8.43
C VAL A 21 -4.19 -4.20 6.93
N THR A 22 -5.03 -5.15 6.53
CA THR A 22 -5.35 -5.39 5.11
C THR A 22 -6.69 -4.77 4.77
N VAL A 23 -6.77 -4.08 3.64
CA VAL A 23 -7.98 -3.46 3.10
C VAL A 23 -8.38 -4.17 1.83
N ILE A 24 -9.58 -4.70 1.81
CA ILE A 24 -10.17 -5.37 0.66
C ILE A 24 -11.48 -4.68 0.25
N GLY A 25 -11.94 -4.92 -0.95
CA GLY A 25 -13.18 -4.31 -1.45
C GLY A 25 -13.30 -4.47 -2.96
N THR A 26 -14.49 -4.25 -3.49
CA THR A 26 -14.76 -4.26 -4.94
C THR A 26 -14.00 -3.14 -5.66
N ASN A 27 -13.94 -3.20 -6.99
CA ASN A 27 -13.43 -2.09 -7.79
C ASN A 27 -14.31 -0.86 -7.57
N GLY A 28 -13.69 0.31 -7.39
CA GLY A 28 -14.43 1.54 -7.09
C GLY A 28 -14.87 1.70 -5.63
N SER A 29 -14.57 0.75 -4.72
CA SER A 29 -14.97 0.84 -3.30
C SER A 29 -14.22 1.92 -2.49
N GLY A 30 -13.26 2.63 -3.08
CA GLY A 30 -12.54 3.74 -2.43
C GLY A 30 -11.19 3.38 -1.81
N LYS A 31 -10.69 2.14 -1.95
CA LYS A 31 -9.41 1.68 -1.35
C LYS A 31 -8.21 2.52 -1.74
N SER A 32 -7.98 2.70 -3.04
CA SER A 32 -6.85 3.52 -3.53
C SER A 32 -7.06 5.00 -3.19
N THR A 33 -8.31 5.47 -3.13
CA THR A 33 -8.62 6.82 -2.66
C THR A 33 -8.26 6.98 -1.19
N LEU A 34 -8.55 5.99 -0.34
CA LEU A 34 -8.14 5.98 1.07
C LEU A 34 -6.62 6.05 1.21
N LEU A 35 -5.87 5.19 0.48
CA LEU A 35 -4.40 5.23 0.50
C LEU A 35 -3.85 6.58 0.03
N ASN A 36 -4.40 7.14 -1.05
CA ASN A 36 -3.99 8.44 -1.58
C ASN A 36 -4.31 9.59 -0.63
N ALA A 37 -5.47 9.56 0.05
CA ALA A 37 -5.82 10.54 1.09
C ALA A 37 -4.83 10.49 2.25
N VAL A 38 -4.49 9.29 2.74
CA VAL A 38 -3.51 9.09 3.82
C VAL A 38 -2.12 9.53 3.37
N ALA A 39 -1.70 9.21 2.14
CA ALA A 39 -0.42 9.63 1.57
C ALA A 39 -0.32 11.15 1.36
N GLY A 40 -1.46 11.85 1.25
CA GLY A 40 -1.52 13.29 0.99
C GLY A 40 -1.37 13.65 -0.48
N SER A 41 -1.71 12.73 -1.38
CA SER A 41 -1.72 12.98 -2.83
C SER A 41 -2.82 13.99 -3.22
N PHE A 42 -3.81 14.16 -2.36
CA PHE A 42 -4.80 15.24 -2.38
C PHE A 42 -5.26 15.57 -0.95
N PHE A 43 -5.89 16.72 -0.76
CA PHE A 43 -6.50 17.09 0.52
C PHE A 43 -7.94 16.55 0.59
N VAL A 44 -8.31 16.02 1.77
CA VAL A 44 -9.68 15.59 2.02
C VAL A 44 -10.60 16.79 2.21
N ASP A 45 -11.86 16.66 1.79
CA ASP A 45 -12.88 17.71 1.89
C ASP A 45 -13.31 17.91 3.35
N GLY A 46 -13.28 16.84 4.15
CA GLY A 46 -13.66 16.87 5.56
C GLY A 46 -12.99 15.79 6.39
N GLY A 47 -13.05 15.89 7.70
CA GLY A 47 -12.40 14.97 8.64
C GLY A 47 -10.96 15.34 8.96
N ALA A 48 -10.25 14.43 9.62
CA ALA A 48 -8.87 14.60 10.05
C ALA A 48 -8.06 13.32 9.81
N ILE A 49 -6.77 13.48 9.50
CA ILE A 49 -5.80 12.40 9.35
C ILE A 49 -4.64 12.65 10.30
N ALA A 50 -4.40 11.70 11.20
CA ALA A 50 -3.26 11.72 12.11
C ALA A 50 -2.33 10.53 11.85
N ILE A 51 -1.01 10.74 11.90
CA ILE A 51 0.02 9.70 11.77
C ILE A 51 0.99 9.87 12.94
N ALA A 52 1.17 8.80 13.73
CA ALA A 52 1.99 8.81 14.94
C ALA A 52 1.65 10.00 15.87
N GLY A 53 0.35 10.22 16.11
CA GLY A 53 -0.18 11.29 16.95
C GLY A 53 -0.09 12.70 16.37
N ARG A 54 0.41 12.89 15.15
CA ARG A 54 0.54 14.20 14.49
C ARG A 54 -0.60 14.40 13.50
N ASP A 55 -1.30 15.52 13.61
CA ASP A 55 -2.27 15.92 12.57
C ASP A 55 -1.51 16.28 11.29
N VAL A 56 -1.78 15.50 10.24
CA VAL A 56 -1.20 15.67 8.90
C VAL A 56 -2.24 16.08 7.86
N THR A 57 -3.48 16.36 8.28
CA THR A 57 -4.63 16.61 7.39
C THR A 57 -4.31 17.62 6.28
N ARG A 58 -3.62 18.69 6.62
CA ARG A 58 -3.22 19.76 5.68
C ARG A 58 -1.75 19.66 5.21
N TRP A 59 -1.07 18.55 5.48
CA TRP A 59 0.29 18.37 5.01
C TRP A 59 0.28 17.83 3.56
N PRO A 60 1.03 18.44 2.65
CA PRO A 60 1.20 17.93 1.30
C PRO A 60 2.02 16.62 1.30
N GLU A 61 1.90 15.84 0.24
CA GLU A 61 2.52 14.52 0.09
C GLU A 61 4.03 14.51 0.42
N HIS A 62 4.78 15.49 -0.11
CA HIS A 62 6.24 15.56 0.12
C HIS A 62 6.61 15.72 1.61
N ARG A 63 5.76 16.34 2.42
CA ARG A 63 5.97 16.47 3.86
C ARG A 63 5.60 15.19 4.58
N ARG A 64 4.50 14.52 4.19
CA ARG A 64 4.12 13.20 4.74
C ARG A 64 5.09 12.11 4.33
N ALA A 65 5.77 12.23 3.18
CA ALA A 65 6.78 11.28 2.72
C ALA A 65 7.96 11.09 3.70
N ALA A 66 8.18 12.02 4.63
CA ALA A 66 9.17 11.82 5.71
C ALA A 66 8.73 10.74 6.72
N MET A 67 7.41 10.53 6.88
CA MET A 67 6.80 9.60 7.84
C MET A 67 6.27 8.33 7.18
N ILE A 68 5.93 8.39 5.88
CA ILE A 68 5.27 7.32 5.14
C ILE A 68 6.26 6.62 4.20
N GLY A 69 6.33 5.29 4.27
CA GLY A 69 6.86 4.45 3.20
C GLY A 69 5.73 4.05 2.27
N ARG A 70 5.90 4.15 0.96
CA ARG A 70 4.86 3.75 0.01
C ARG A 70 5.42 2.83 -1.06
N VAL A 71 4.70 1.72 -1.32
CA VAL A 71 4.95 0.80 -2.42
C VAL A 71 3.72 0.80 -3.31
N PHE A 72 3.92 1.02 -4.61
CA PHE A 72 2.85 1.15 -5.60
C PHE A 72 2.57 -0.18 -6.29
N GLN A 73 1.40 -0.30 -6.88
CA GLN A 73 0.98 -1.44 -7.70
C GLN A 73 1.93 -1.63 -8.90
N ASN A 74 2.24 -0.54 -9.60
CA ASN A 74 3.21 -0.57 -10.69
C ASN A 74 4.63 -0.41 -10.12
N PRO A 75 5.53 -1.41 -10.28
CA PRO A 75 6.89 -1.34 -9.75
C PRO A 75 7.77 -0.26 -10.41
N PHE A 76 7.32 0.36 -11.50
CA PHE A 76 7.99 1.54 -12.09
C PHE A 76 7.67 2.83 -11.32
N SER A 77 6.50 2.90 -10.69
CA SER A 77 6.13 4.03 -9.86
C SER A 77 7.02 4.06 -8.61
N GLY A 78 7.51 5.24 -8.24
CA GLY A 78 8.42 5.39 -7.10
C GLY A 78 9.88 5.07 -7.39
N THR A 79 10.26 4.78 -8.65
CA THR A 79 11.65 4.60 -9.09
C THR A 79 11.99 5.56 -10.22
N ALA A 80 13.29 5.88 -10.38
CA ALA A 80 13.85 6.57 -11.55
C ALA A 80 14.47 5.52 -12.49
N PRO A 81 13.77 5.06 -13.55
CA PRO A 81 14.17 3.87 -14.32
C PRO A 81 15.54 3.97 -15.00
N THR A 82 15.96 5.17 -15.36
CA THR A 82 17.25 5.46 -16.00
C THR A 82 18.42 5.55 -15.02
N MET A 83 18.13 5.77 -13.73
CA MET A 83 19.13 5.81 -12.67
C MET A 83 19.51 4.40 -12.23
N THR A 84 20.73 4.23 -11.75
CA THR A 84 21.23 2.97 -11.21
C THR A 84 20.47 2.53 -9.94
N VAL A 85 20.57 1.25 -9.59
CA VAL A 85 20.07 0.71 -8.32
C VAL A 85 20.64 1.50 -7.15
N SER A 86 21.96 1.76 -7.14
CA SER A 86 22.62 2.52 -6.08
C SER A 86 22.07 3.95 -5.94
N GLU A 87 21.82 4.64 -7.04
CA GLU A 87 21.29 6.01 -7.03
C GLU A 87 19.85 6.05 -6.51
N ASN A 88 18.98 5.14 -6.96
CA ASN A 88 17.62 5.03 -6.46
C ASN A 88 17.59 4.79 -4.93
N LEU A 89 18.40 3.85 -4.46
CA LEU A 89 18.51 3.55 -3.03
C LEU A 89 19.10 4.73 -2.24
N ALA A 90 20.09 5.45 -2.80
CA ALA A 90 20.66 6.63 -2.16
C ALA A 90 19.64 7.77 -2.00
N LEU A 91 18.73 7.95 -2.98
CA LEU A 91 17.61 8.88 -2.86
C LEU A 91 16.68 8.46 -1.73
N ALA A 92 16.32 7.17 -1.67
CA ALA A 92 15.47 6.64 -0.60
C ALA A 92 16.11 6.78 0.79
N ALA A 93 17.43 6.56 0.91
CA ALA A 93 18.18 6.72 2.16
C ALA A 93 18.16 8.18 2.67
N ARG A 94 17.99 9.15 1.78
CA ARG A 94 17.91 10.58 2.10
C ARG A 94 16.47 11.11 2.29
N ARG A 95 15.47 10.25 2.19
CA ARG A 95 14.07 10.65 2.38
C ARG A 95 13.88 11.35 3.74
N GLY A 96 13.27 12.54 3.73
CA GLY A 96 13.03 13.33 4.94
C GLY A 96 14.25 14.02 5.55
N LEU A 97 15.43 13.92 4.92
CA LEU A 97 16.62 14.70 5.32
C LEU A 97 16.71 16.00 4.53
N GLY A 98 17.31 17.01 5.15
CA GLY A 98 17.64 18.27 4.49
C GLY A 98 18.59 18.07 3.30
N ARG A 99 18.54 18.97 2.32
CA ARG A 99 19.43 18.96 1.17
C ARG A 99 20.82 19.43 1.61
N GLY A 100 21.82 18.56 1.51
CA GLY A 100 23.23 18.89 1.74
C GLY A 100 23.99 18.98 0.43
N LEU A 101 25.13 19.68 0.43
CA LEU A 101 26.03 19.83 -0.73
C LEU A 101 27.00 18.64 -0.91
N GLY A 102 26.87 17.59 -0.10
CA GLY A 102 27.75 16.42 -0.16
C GLY A 102 27.40 15.45 -1.30
N SER A 103 28.34 14.51 -1.58
CA SER A 103 28.11 13.43 -2.54
C SER A 103 26.85 12.62 -2.20
N LEU A 104 26.08 12.28 -3.25
CA LEU A 104 24.90 11.42 -3.10
C LEU A 104 25.29 10.01 -2.61
N LEU A 105 26.43 9.50 -3.02
CA LEU A 105 26.91 8.14 -2.80
C LEU A 105 28.33 8.11 -2.17
N PRO A 106 28.51 8.54 -0.90
CA PRO A 106 29.77 8.36 -0.22
C PRO A 106 30.10 6.86 -0.05
N ALA A 107 31.39 6.51 0.04
CA ALA A 107 31.84 5.11 0.08
C ALA A 107 31.15 4.28 1.19
N ARG A 108 30.98 4.86 2.38
CA ARG A 108 30.27 4.20 3.49
C ARG A 108 28.85 3.82 3.12
N LEU A 109 28.11 4.73 2.48
CA LEU A 109 26.74 4.46 2.05
C LEU A 109 26.70 3.36 0.97
N ARG A 110 27.63 3.36 0.02
CA ARG A 110 27.69 2.30 -1.01
C ARG A 110 27.80 0.89 -0.42
N ASN A 111 28.62 0.70 0.59
CA ASN A 111 28.76 -0.59 1.26
C ASN A 111 27.44 -0.96 1.98
N GLU A 112 26.87 -0.03 2.76
CA GLU A 112 25.57 -0.25 3.43
C GLU A 112 24.45 -0.59 2.43
N LEU A 113 24.39 0.09 1.28
CA LEU A 113 23.42 -0.20 0.22
C LEU A 113 23.58 -1.64 -0.29
N ARG A 114 24.81 -2.06 -0.58
CA ARG A 114 25.11 -3.41 -1.05
C ARG A 114 24.71 -4.48 -0.03
N ASP A 115 25.07 -4.28 1.23
CA ASP A 115 24.78 -5.25 2.31
C ASP A 115 23.26 -5.41 2.50
N ARG A 116 22.50 -4.33 2.52
CA ARG A 116 21.06 -4.40 2.64
C ARG A 116 20.37 -5.01 1.40
N VAL A 117 20.89 -4.71 0.19
CA VAL A 117 20.38 -5.32 -1.04
C VAL A 117 20.63 -6.84 -1.04
N ALA A 118 21.78 -7.30 -0.54
CA ALA A 118 22.08 -8.73 -0.41
C ALA A 118 21.06 -9.48 0.46
N THR A 119 20.46 -8.83 1.47
CA THR A 119 19.40 -9.43 2.31
C THR A 119 18.12 -9.79 1.55
N LEU A 120 17.93 -9.27 0.34
CA LEU A 120 16.79 -9.60 -0.51
C LEU A 120 16.92 -11.00 -1.12
N ASN A 121 18.14 -11.59 -1.15
CA ASN A 121 18.46 -12.90 -1.74
C ASN A 121 18.04 -13.02 -3.22
N MET A 122 18.29 -11.95 -4.01
CA MET A 122 17.95 -11.86 -5.44
C MET A 122 19.15 -11.55 -6.33
N GLN A 123 20.37 -11.66 -5.80
CA GLN A 123 21.66 -11.36 -6.48
C GLN A 123 21.74 -9.92 -7.01
N LEU A 124 20.98 -9.00 -6.40
CA LEU A 124 20.92 -7.60 -6.82
C LEU A 124 22.13 -6.79 -6.35
N GLU A 125 22.86 -7.27 -5.35
CA GLU A 125 24.12 -6.69 -4.86
C GLU A 125 25.23 -6.69 -5.92
N THR A 126 25.12 -7.55 -6.96
CA THR A 126 26.02 -7.59 -8.12
C THR A 126 25.60 -6.60 -9.21
N ARG A 127 24.38 -6.07 -9.13
CA ARG A 127 23.75 -5.21 -10.15
C ARG A 127 23.59 -3.75 -9.72
N MET A 128 24.35 -3.32 -8.71
CA MET A 128 24.23 -1.98 -8.11
C MET A 128 24.44 -0.82 -9.10
N HIS A 129 25.20 -1.05 -10.16
CA HIS A 129 25.49 -0.07 -11.21
C HIS A 129 24.56 -0.16 -12.43
N ASN A 130 23.67 -1.15 -12.48
CA ASN A 130 22.72 -1.28 -13.57
C ASN A 130 21.57 -0.29 -13.39
N PRO A 131 21.00 0.25 -14.49
CA PRO A 131 19.76 1.01 -14.42
C PRO A 131 18.64 0.14 -13.82
N ILE A 132 17.88 0.69 -12.84
CA ILE A 132 16.82 -0.08 -12.17
C ILE A 132 15.72 -0.51 -13.15
N GLY A 133 15.57 0.21 -14.29
CA GLY A 133 14.66 -0.12 -15.37
C GLY A 133 14.97 -1.44 -16.08
N THR A 134 16.19 -2.00 -15.98
CA THR A 134 16.60 -3.27 -16.59
C THR A 134 16.28 -4.50 -15.74
N LEU A 135 15.76 -4.31 -14.54
CA LEU A 135 15.43 -5.39 -13.63
C LEU A 135 14.05 -6.01 -13.92
N SER A 136 13.86 -7.28 -13.53
CA SER A 136 12.53 -7.91 -13.59
C SER A 136 11.53 -7.19 -12.67
N GLY A 137 10.23 -7.39 -12.92
CA GLY A 137 9.17 -6.82 -12.09
C GLY A 137 9.34 -7.16 -10.61
N GLY A 138 9.56 -8.44 -10.28
CA GLY A 138 9.78 -8.89 -8.91
C GLY A 138 11.04 -8.30 -8.26
N GLN A 139 12.16 -8.25 -9.00
CA GLN A 139 13.40 -7.64 -8.51
C GLN A 139 13.22 -6.14 -8.20
N ARG A 140 12.52 -5.43 -9.09
CA ARG A 140 12.22 -4.00 -8.89
C ARG A 140 11.28 -3.80 -7.70
N GLN A 141 10.26 -4.64 -7.57
CA GLN A 141 9.32 -4.56 -6.45
C GLN A 141 10.01 -4.82 -5.10
N ALA A 142 10.95 -5.79 -5.04
CA ALA A 142 11.77 -6.00 -3.84
C ALA A 142 12.60 -4.75 -3.48
N LEU A 143 13.19 -4.09 -4.49
CA LEU A 143 13.91 -2.83 -4.27
C LEU A 143 13.00 -1.69 -3.84
N THR A 144 11.79 -1.55 -4.41
CA THR A 144 10.85 -0.50 -3.97
C THR A 144 10.41 -0.72 -2.53
N LEU A 145 10.21 -1.98 -2.11
CA LEU A 145 9.90 -2.31 -0.72
C LEU A 145 11.08 -1.96 0.21
N LEU A 146 12.31 -2.31 -0.17
CA LEU A 146 13.52 -1.92 0.56
C LEU A 146 13.67 -0.39 0.64
N MET A 147 13.42 0.33 -0.46
CA MET A 147 13.44 1.80 -0.51
C MET A 147 12.38 2.41 0.41
N ALA A 148 11.16 1.88 0.40
CA ALA A 148 10.07 2.35 1.24
C ALA A 148 10.36 2.17 2.75
N THR A 149 11.12 1.13 3.08
CA THR A 149 11.46 0.74 4.46
C THR A 149 12.91 1.08 4.85
N TRP A 150 13.71 1.67 3.96
CA TRP A 150 15.11 2.04 4.21
C TRP A 150 15.28 2.84 5.49
N ARG A 151 14.49 3.86 5.64
CA ARG A 151 14.26 4.57 6.89
C ARG A 151 12.94 4.06 7.45
N ARG A 152 12.96 3.51 8.66
CA ARG A 152 11.75 3.01 9.31
C ARG A 152 10.64 4.05 9.21
N PRO A 153 9.58 3.79 8.45
CA PRO A 153 8.44 4.71 8.36
C PRO A 153 7.55 4.56 9.58
N GLU A 154 6.81 5.61 9.93
CA GLU A 154 5.72 5.55 10.91
C GLU A 154 4.52 4.76 10.37
N LEU A 155 4.34 4.80 9.05
CA LEU A 155 3.28 4.07 8.33
C LEU A 155 3.80 3.58 6.98
N LEU A 156 3.65 2.27 6.73
CA LEU A 156 3.92 1.65 5.44
C LEU A 156 2.61 1.47 4.68
N LEU A 157 2.51 2.07 3.50
CA LEU A 157 1.38 1.92 2.57
C LEU A 157 1.76 0.97 1.44
N LEU A 158 0.99 -0.10 1.25
CA LEU A 158 1.17 -1.10 0.20
C LEU A 158 -0.07 -1.11 -0.69
N ASP A 159 0.06 -0.67 -1.93
CA ASP A 159 -1.04 -0.54 -2.88
C ASP A 159 -0.95 -1.68 -3.91
N GLU A 160 -1.66 -2.79 -3.67
CA GLU A 160 -1.71 -3.96 -4.58
C GLU A 160 -0.34 -4.38 -5.13
N HIS A 161 0.68 -4.29 -4.31
CA HIS A 161 2.09 -4.32 -4.68
C HIS A 161 2.59 -5.64 -5.29
N THR A 162 1.71 -6.64 -5.43
CA THR A 162 2.01 -7.92 -6.07
C THR A 162 1.16 -8.19 -7.33
N ALA A 163 0.17 -7.34 -7.62
CA ALA A 163 -0.81 -7.62 -8.67
C ALA A 163 -0.22 -7.63 -10.10
N ALA A 164 0.85 -6.87 -10.34
CA ALA A 164 1.50 -6.78 -11.64
C ALA A 164 2.64 -7.80 -11.83
N LEU A 165 2.78 -8.78 -10.93
CA LEU A 165 3.85 -9.77 -10.93
C LEU A 165 3.36 -11.15 -11.37
N ASP A 166 4.28 -11.96 -11.91
CA ASP A 166 4.01 -13.39 -12.09
C ASP A 166 3.82 -14.09 -10.73
N PRO A 167 3.12 -15.25 -10.67
CA PRO A 167 2.77 -15.89 -9.40
C PRO A 167 3.98 -16.20 -8.49
N LYS A 168 5.10 -16.64 -9.07
CA LYS A 168 6.31 -16.98 -8.31
C LYS A 168 6.95 -15.74 -7.68
N SER A 169 7.05 -14.67 -8.46
CA SER A 169 7.54 -13.38 -7.97
C SER A 169 6.60 -12.77 -6.93
N ALA A 170 5.29 -12.86 -7.15
CA ALA A 170 4.28 -12.38 -6.19
C ALA A 170 4.45 -13.05 -4.82
N ASP A 171 4.55 -14.40 -4.78
CA ASP A 171 4.77 -15.16 -3.56
C ASP A 171 6.07 -14.77 -2.86
N GLN A 172 7.14 -14.52 -3.63
CA GLN A 172 8.41 -14.10 -3.06
C GLN A 172 8.31 -12.70 -2.42
N ILE A 173 7.61 -11.77 -3.07
CA ILE A 173 7.38 -10.41 -2.54
C ILE A 173 6.47 -10.45 -1.31
N VAL A 174 5.44 -11.28 -1.29
CA VAL A 174 4.58 -11.47 -0.10
C VAL A 174 5.42 -11.90 1.11
N ARG A 175 6.22 -12.96 0.96
CA ARG A 175 7.12 -13.42 2.03
C ARG A 175 8.15 -12.38 2.45
N LEU A 176 8.68 -11.61 1.51
CA LEU A 176 9.59 -10.52 1.81
C LEU A 176 8.89 -9.40 2.62
N THR A 177 7.67 -9.05 2.23
CA THR A 177 6.84 -8.05 2.92
C THR A 177 6.57 -8.48 4.36
N GLU A 178 6.09 -9.71 4.55
CA GLU A 178 5.80 -10.27 5.88
C GLU A 178 7.04 -10.26 6.78
N ARG A 179 8.18 -10.70 6.25
CA ARG A 179 9.46 -10.69 6.97
C ARG A 179 9.87 -9.27 7.39
N ILE A 180 9.82 -8.29 6.49
CA ILE A 180 10.23 -6.91 6.79
C ILE A 180 9.26 -6.27 7.79
N VAL A 181 7.96 -6.44 7.60
CA VAL A 181 6.94 -5.87 8.49
C VAL A 181 7.07 -6.44 9.89
N SER A 182 7.16 -7.78 10.04
CA SER A 182 7.27 -8.43 11.33
C SER A 182 8.60 -8.13 12.04
N GLN A 183 9.73 -8.19 11.32
CA GLN A 183 11.05 -7.92 11.87
C GLN A 183 11.18 -6.51 12.44
N HIS A 184 10.58 -5.53 11.78
CA HIS A 184 10.67 -4.12 12.18
C HIS A 184 9.41 -3.62 12.90
N ARG A 185 8.40 -4.47 13.13
CA ARG A 185 7.09 -4.09 13.71
C ARG A 185 6.53 -2.83 13.05
N LEU A 186 6.44 -2.85 11.71
CA LEU A 186 5.98 -1.69 10.97
C LEU A 186 4.45 -1.59 11.03
N THR A 187 3.93 -0.43 11.37
CA THR A 187 2.52 -0.12 11.16
C THR A 187 2.24 -0.13 9.66
N THR A 188 1.38 -1.02 9.20
CA THR A 188 1.19 -1.26 7.76
C THR A 188 -0.28 -1.22 7.38
N LEU A 189 -0.58 -0.51 6.30
CA LEU A 189 -1.88 -0.52 5.63
C LEU A 189 -1.69 -1.03 4.21
N MET A 190 -2.22 -2.22 3.92
CA MET A 190 -2.09 -2.88 2.64
C MET A 190 -3.45 -2.99 1.96
N VAL A 191 -3.54 -2.50 0.73
CA VAL A 191 -4.66 -2.79 -0.17
C VAL A 191 -4.33 -4.01 -1.02
N THR A 192 -5.25 -4.96 -1.12
CA THR A 192 -5.12 -6.15 -1.96
C THR A 192 -6.46 -6.59 -2.53
N HIS A 193 -6.44 -7.22 -3.71
CA HIS A 193 -7.58 -7.94 -4.28
C HIS A 193 -7.54 -9.43 -3.95
N SER A 194 -6.43 -9.94 -3.41
CA SER A 194 -6.28 -11.35 -3.07
C SER A 194 -6.89 -11.63 -1.69
N MET A 195 -8.00 -12.37 -1.67
CA MET A 195 -8.64 -12.82 -0.43
C MET A 195 -7.70 -13.72 0.37
N GLN A 196 -6.86 -14.50 -0.32
CA GLN A 196 -5.84 -15.33 0.31
C GLN A 196 -4.80 -14.47 1.04
N GLN A 197 -4.28 -13.42 0.41
CA GLN A 197 -3.35 -12.50 1.07
C GLN A 197 -4.01 -11.79 2.25
N ALA A 198 -5.25 -11.32 2.10
CA ALA A 198 -5.99 -10.68 3.17
C ALA A 198 -6.23 -11.62 4.35
N ALA A 199 -6.53 -12.90 4.08
CA ALA A 199 -6.76 -13.91 5.10
C ALA A 199 -5.49 -14.45 5.77
N THR A 200 -4.30 -14.34 5.14
CA THR A 200 -3.04 -14.85 5.69
C THR A 200 -2.16 -13.78 6.29
N LEU A 201 -2.19 -12.58 5.70
CA LEU A 201 -1.38 -11.44 6.15
C LEU A 201 -2.18 -10.53 7.08
N GLY A 202 -1.48 -9.94 8.03
CA GLY A 202 -2.04 -8.89 8.87
C GLY A 202 -2.92 -9.37 10.04
N ASP A 203 -3.06 -8.47 10.98
CA ASP A 203 -3.76 -8.67 12.25
C ASP A 203 -5.24 -8.26 12.17
N ARG A 204 -5.60 -7.54 11.11
CA ARG A 204 -6.92 -6.95 10.91
C ARG A 204 -7.27 -6.89 9.43
N ILE A 205 -8.54 -7.16 9.10
CA ILE A 205 -9.06 -7.05 7.74
C ILE A 205 -10.19 -6.01 7.76
N VAL A 206 -10.06 -4.99 6.92
CA VAL A 206 -11.09 -3.98 6.70
C VAL A 206 -11.68 -4.20 5.31
N MET A 207 -12.98 -4.40 5.25
CA MET A 207 -13.72 -4.54 3.99
C MET A 207 -14.38 -3.22 3.65
N MET A 208 -14.09 -2.70 2.46
CA MET A 208 -14.69 -1.46 1.95
C MET A 208 -15.69 -1.74 0.84
N ASN A 209 -16.79 -1.01 0.87
CA ASN A 209 -17.75 -0.96 -0.23
C ASN A 209 -18.29 0.46 -0.42
N GLN A 210 -18.41 0.92 -1.68
CA GLN A 210 -19.01 2.21 -2.05
C GLN A 210 -18.50 3.41 -1.21
N GLY A 211 -17.20 3.44 -0.92
CA GLY A 211 -16.55 4.53 -0.17
C GLY A 211 -16.70 4.46 1.35
N SER A 212 -17.27 3.40 1.90
CA SER A 212 -17.47 3.20 3.34
C SER A 212 -16.81 1.92 3.84
N VAL A 213 -16.55 1.83 5.13
CA VAL A 213 -16.15 0.57 5.78
C VAL A 213 -17.41 -0.25 6.01
N LEU A 214 -17.44 -1.43 5.40
CA LEU A 214 -18.57 -2.36 5.50
C LEU A 214 -18.40 -3.37 6.63
N ALA A 215 -17.19 -3.88 6.80
CA ALA A 215 -16.86 -4.84 7.85
C ALA A 215 -15.42 -4.64 8.32
N ASP A 216 -15.18 -4.99 9.58
CA ASP A 216 -13.91 -4.84 10.25
C ASP A 216 -13.65 -6.06 11.13
N TYR A 217 -12.70 -6.88 10.72
CA TYR A 217 -12.33 -8.11 11.41
C TYR A 217 -11.03 -7.90 12.16
N ALA A 218 -11.08 -7.81 13.48
CA ALA A 218 -9.93 -7.66 14.36
C ALA A 218 -9.95 -8.68 15.50
N GLY A 219 -8.83 -8.88 16.18
CA GLY A 219 -8.70 -9.72 17.36
C GLY A 219 -9.15 -11.17 17.14
N THR A 220 -10.07 -11.66 17.98
CA THR A 220 -10.60 -13.03 17.91
C THR A 220 -11.37 -13.31 16.62
N LEU A 221 -12.14 -12.34 16.12
CA LEU A 221 -12.87 -12.47 14.85
C LEU A 221 -11.91 -12.70 13.70
N ARG A 222 -10.80 -11.94 13.65
CA ARG A 222 -9.80 -12.07 12.60
C ARG A 222 -9.22 -13.47 12.47
N ARG A 223 -8.99 -14.15 13.60
CA ARG A 223 -8.38 -15.49 13.64
C ARG A 223 -9.22 -16.58 12.97
N HIS A 224 -10.51 -16.36 12.86
CA HIS A 224 -11.45 -17.34 12.30
C HIS A 224 -11.80 -17.04 10.83
N VAL A 225 -11.45 -15.86 10.32
CA VAL A 225 -11.76 -15.47 8.93
C VAL A 225 -10.82 -16.18 7.96
N ARG A 226 -11.40 -16.92 7.03
CA ARG A 226 -10.71 -17.59 5.92
C ARG A 226 -10.97 -16.84 4.61
N ALA A 227 -10.17 -17.13 3.59
CA ALA A 227 -10.35 -16.55 2.26
C ALA A 227 -11.76 -16.84 1.69
N GLU A 228 -12.29 -18.02 1.93
CA GLU A 228 -13.63 -18.45 1.49
C GLU A 228 -14.74 -17.59 2.11
N ASP A 229 -14.62 -17.25 3.41
CA ASP A 229 -15.60 -16.42 4.10
C ASP A 229 -15.62 -14.99 3.50
N LEU A 230 -14.46 -14.46 3.13
CA LEU A 230 -14.34 -13.16 2.47
C LEU A 230 -14.97 -13.19 1.07
N VAL A 231 -14.72 -14.24 0.29
CA VAL A 231 -15.33 -14.43 -1.04
C VAL A 231 -16.85 -14.48 -0.90
N HIS A 232 -17.38 -15.31 0.01
CA HIS A 232 -18.80 -15.44 0.24
C HIS A 232 -19.44 -14.08 0.61
N ARG A 233 -18.81 -13.32 1.48
CA ARG A 233 -19.28 -12.00 1.86
C ARG A 233 -19.31 -11.02 0.69
N PHE A 234 -18.33 -11.10 -0.22
CA PHE A 234 -18.33 -10.30 -1.45
C PHE A 234 -19.46 -10.69 -2.40
N ASP A 235 -19.75 -11.98 -2.52
CA ASP A 235 -20.83 -12.46 -3.39
C ASP A 235 -22.21 -12.04 -2.86
N GLU A 236 -22.40 -12.03 -1.53
CA GLU A 236 -23.60 -11.45 -0.90
C GLU A 236 -23.77 -9.98 -1.29
N ILE A 237 -22.74 -9.16 -1.11
CA ILE A 237 -22.78 -7.72 -1.44
C ILE A 237 -23.12 -7.49 -2.91
N ARG A 238 -22.52 -8.26 -3.82
CA ARG A 238 -22.80 -8.15 -5.25
C ARG A 238 -24.24 -8.50 -5.59
N ARG A 239 -24.81 -9.50 -4.93
CA ARG A 239 -26.22 -9.88 -5.11
C ARG A 239 -27.16 -8.76 -4.64
N ASP A 240 -26.89 -8.20 -3.48
CA ASP A 240 -27.69 -7.10 -2.94
C ASP A 240 -27.62 -5.87 -3.86
N GLU A 241 -26.43 -5.50 -4.36
CA GLU A 241 -26.26 -4.40 -5.31
C GLU A 241 -26.99 -4.64 -6.65
N GLN A 242 -27.00 -5.86 -7.15
CA GLN A 242 -27.73 -6.22 -8.37
C GLN A 242 -29.24 -6.16 -8.17
N LEU A 243 -29.75 -6.60 -7.02
CA LEU A 243 -31.16 -6.50 -6.67
C LEU A 243 -31.61 -5.03 -6.55
N ASP A 244 -30.80 -4.19 -5.90
CA ASP A 244 -31.08 -2.76 -5.76
C ASP A 244 -31.06 -2.04 -7.13
N ALA A 245 -30.11 -2.37 -8.00
CA ALA A 245 -30.03 -1.81 -9.34
C ALA A 245 -31.25 -2.22 -10.20
N SER A 246 -31.64 -3.49 -10.15
CA SER A 246 -32.81 -4.02 -10.87
C SER A 246 -34.13 -3.41 -10.35
N ALA A 247 -34.24 -3.25 -9.02
CA ALA A 247 -35.42 -2.60 -8.43
C ALA A 247 -35.50 -1.11 -8.83
N ALA A 248 -34.37 -0.41 -8.87
CA ALA A 248 -34.30 0.98 -9.30
C ALA A 248 -34.65 1.15 -10.79
N GLU A 249 -34.29 0.19 -11.64
CA GLU A 249 -34.59 0.17 -13.06
C GLU A 249 -36.12 -0.09 -13.31
N MET A 250 -36.69 -1.07 -12.60
CA MET A 250 -38.15 -1.33 -12.65
C MET A 250 -38.98 -0.12 -12.18
N LEU A 251 -38.50 0.61 -11.16
CA LEU A 251 -39.19 1.84 -10.71
C LEU A 251 -39.12 2.94 -11.76
N ARG A 252 -38.00 3.09 -12.46
CA ARG A 252 -37.85 4.07 -13.55
C ARG A 252 -38.78 3.74 -14.75
N GLU A 253 -38.90 2.47 -15.12
CA GLU A 253 -39.76 2.02 -16.21
C GLU A 253 -41.28 2.19 -15.90
N ASN A 254 -41.65 2.11 -14.62
CA ASN A 254 -43.06 2.20 -14.21
C ASN A 254 -43.52 3.62 -13.84
N TYR A 255 -42.62 4.60 -13.75
CA TYR A 255 -42.95 5.98 -13.31
C TYR A 255 -42.43 7.06 -14.26
N VAL A 256 -41.95 6.73 -15.45
CA VAL A 256 -41.69 7.60 -16.59
C VAL A 256 -42.55 7.24 -17.76
#